data_381b465193e36687842a92c2efd177b8
#
_entry.id   381b465193e36687842a92c2efd177b8
#
_cell.length_a   1.000
_cell.length_b   1.000
_cell.length_c   1.000
_cell.angle_alpha   90.00
_cell.angle_beta   90.00
_cell.angle_gamma   90.00
#
_symmetry.space_group_name_H-M   'P 1'
#
loop_
_entity.id
_entity.type
_entity.pdbx_description
1 polymer ?
#
loop_
_entity_poly.entity_id
_entity_poly.type
_entity_poly.pdbx_seq_one_letter_code
_entity_poly.pdbx_strand_id
1 'polypeptide(L)'
;MWRLARSAIPRRHLTSSAKLPAFVFNSATEYYNYLNEHHSRLPWGFSVGTTTFKFVPQEAPHLPAQMTLTLIKPHKPTPLFGAVFTQNACPGAPIKVGRKRLAEDTLGAIIVNNKISNVCANGGGVSDAQEVCDAVAQHLDLRGSQVLPSSTGVIGWRLPVEPILHALPNLVESLQDTSILPAAAGIMTTDLYPKIRSVDVCGGRIVGIAKGAGMVEPNMATMLSYILTDLAVPRDLLRRLLADVVDKTYNSMSVDTDESTSDTLAIVSSGEIPFDVEHLDEFRAGLYDVCAGLCEDIVRNGEGAHHVMQVVVKGAMDEVQAKGIGKSIVNSPLLKCAVAGNDPNVGRLVMAVGKYMGKHYKGVNVAESMTISMGGLRIFEFGEFTLNGDVEKELVQHMKRAQLTESTRGGVDHTSRDYPPHDHMVEIEVDVGLGSASAKVLGIDLTHEYVAINADYRS
;
A
#
# COMPACT_ATOMS: atom_id res chain seq x y z
N MET A 1 -18.38 -44.73 17.47
CA MET A 1 -17.58 -44.77 16.24
C MET A 1 -18.31 -44.02 15.17
N TRP A 2 -18.05 -42.72 15.04
CA TRP A 2 -18.55 -41.89 13.94
C TRP A 2 -17.36 -41.35 13.18
N ARG A 3 -17.11 -41.90 12.00
CA ARG A 3 -16.15 -41.35 11.02
C ARG A 3 -16.85 -40.22 10.25
N LEU A 4 -16.45 -38.99 10.51
CA LEU A 4 -16.80 -37.84 9.66
C LEU A 4 -16.01 -37.98 8.36
N ALA A 5 -16.72 -38.19 7.27
CA ALA A 5 -16.19 -38.09 5.92
C ALA A 5 -15.80 -36.64 5.64
N ARG A 6 -14.52 -36.37 5.44
CA ARG A 6 -14.04 -35.11 4.90
C ARG A 6 -14.38 -35.07 3.41
N SER A 7 -15.41 -34.35 3.02
CA SER A 7 -15.68 -34.03 1.63
C SER A 7 -14.59 -33.06 1.16
N ALA A 8 -13.78 -33.50 0.21
CA ALA A 8 -12.83 -32.68 -0.49
C ALA A 8 -13.62 -31.64 -1.34
N ILE A 9 -13.57 -30.38 -0.94
CA ILE A 9 -14.05 -29.27 -1.75
C ILE A 9 -13.15 -29.19 -3.00
N PRO A 10 -13.69 -29.26 -4.22
CA PRO A 10 -12.88 -29.17 -5.42
C PRO A 10 -12.21 -27.79 -5.45
N ARG A 11 -10.87 -27.76 -5.52
CA ARG A 11 -10.08 -26.57 -5.80
C ARG A 11 -10.48 -26.05 -7.18
N ARG A 12 -11.48 -25.18 -7.24
CA ARG A 12 -11.60 -24.27 -8.41
C ARG A 12 -10.39 -23.36 -8.34
N HIS A 13 -9.52 -23.49 -9.34
CA HIS A 13 -8.50 -22.51 -9.63
C HIS A 13 -9.20 -21.13 -9.59
N LEU A 14 -8.64 -20.20 -8.82
CA LEU A 14 -8.95 -18.78 -8.93
C LEU A 14 -8.58 -18.36 -10.35
N THR A 15 -9.51 -18.57 -11.27
CA THR A 15 -9.41 -18.10 -12.64
C THR A 15 -9.71 -16.62 -12.63
N SER A 16 -8.70 -15.85 -12.96
CA SER A 16 -8.75 -14.49 -13.47
C SER A 16 -9.67 -13.54 -12.69
N SER A 17 -9.11 -12.83 -11.69
CA SER A 17 -9.52 -11.44 -11.51
C SER A 17 -9.54 -10.81 -12.90
N ALA A 18 -10.66 -10.26 -13.31
CA ALA A 18 -10.69 -9.48 -14.53
C ALA A 18 -9.58 -8.43 -14.38
N LYS A 19 -8.47 -8.59 -15.14
CA LYS A 19 -7.43 -7.55 -15.19
C LYS A 19 -8.17 -6.27 -15.50
N LEU A 20 -8.04 -5.26 -14.65
CA LEU A 20 -8.45 -3.91 -15.02
C LEU A 20 -7.89 -3.64 -16.42
N PRO A 21 -8.64 -3.04 -17.32
CA PRO A 21 -8.13 -2.77 -18.66
C PRO A 21 -6.80 -2.03 -18.53
N ALA A 22 -5.80 -2.47 -19.33
CA ALA A 22 -4.50 -1.82 -19.38
C ALA A 22 -4.71 -0.32 -19.58
N PHE A 23 -4.10 0.49 -18.74
CA PHE A 23 -4.22 1.94 -18.86
C PHE A 23 -2.95 2.55 -19.43
N VAL A 24 -3.14 3.62 -20.20
CA VAL A 24 -2.06 4.52 -20.62
C VAL A 24 -2.58 5.93 -20.43
N PHE A 25 -1.91 6.73 -19.62
CA PHE A 25 -2.21 8.15 -19.42
C PHE A 25 -1.08 8.99 -20.02
N ASN A 26 -1.45 10.12 -20.63
CA ASN A 26 -0.52 11.07 -21.24
C ASN A 26 -0.40 12.37 -20.46
N SER A 27 -1.26 12.57 -19.45
CA SER A 27 -1.24 13.76 -18.60
C SER A 27 -1.88 13.51 -17.24
N ALA A 28 -1.55 14.34 -16.25
CA ALA A 28 -2.21 14.37 -14.97
C ALA A 28 -3.73 14.61 -15.11
N THR A 29 -4.14 15.47 -16.05
CA THR A 29 -5.56 15.76 -16.31
C THR A 29 -6.34 14.49 -16.72
N GLU A 30 -5.78 13.68 -17.62
CA GLU A 30 -6.39 12.39 -18.00
C GLU A 30 -6.54 11.46 -16.80
N TYR A 31 -5.49 11.36 -15.98
CA TYR A 31 -5.50 10.53 -14.78
C TYR A 31 -6.53 11.01 -13.76
N TYR A 32 -6.59 12.31 -13.46
CA TYR A 32 -7.58 12.87 -12.53
C TYR A 32 -9.02 12.71 -13.05
N ASN A 33 -9.25 12.87 -14.34
CA ASN A 33 -10.56 12.62 -14.95
C ASN A 33 -10.95 11.14 -14.80
N TYR A 34 -10.02 10.22 -15.09
CA TYR A 34 -10.23 8.79 -14.89
C TYR A 34 -10.58 8.45 -13.44
N LEU A 35 -9.85 9.01 -12.45
CA LEU A 35 -10.19 8.81 -11.05
C LEU A 35 -11.58 9.33 -10.71
N ASN A 36 -11.95 10.52 -11.20
CA ASN A 36 -13.25 11.12 -10.95
C ASN A 36 -14.38 10.29 -11.55
N GLU A 37 -14.24 9.81 -12.77
CA GLU A 37 -15.28 9.08 -13.48
C GLU A 37 -15.46 7.65 -12.95
N HIS A 38 -14.38 6.98 -12.54
CA HIS A 38 -14.42 5.55 -12.26
C HIS A 38 -14.26 5.18 -10.79
N HIS A 39 -13.50 5.96 -10.00
CA HIS A 39 -13.09 5.53 -8.67
C HIS A 39 -13.50 6.45 -7.52
N SER A 40 -13.68 7.76 -7.75
CA SER A 40 -13.76 8.74 -6.67
C SER A 40 -15.08 8.76 -5.90
N ARG A 41 -16.17 8.21 -6.43
CA ARG A 41 -17.49 8.22 -5.77
C ARG A 41 -17.42 7.53 -4.40
N LEU A 42 -17.87 8.22 -3.37
CA LEU A 42 -17.98 7.64 -2.02
C LEU A 42 -19.05 6.53 -1.97
N PRO A 43 -18.87 5.50 -1.12
CA PRO A 43 -19.96 4.62 -0.73
C PRO A 43 -21.02 5.39 0.05
N TRP A 44 -22.25 4.90 0.08
CA TRP A 44 -23.32 5.52 0.83
C TRP A 44 -22.99 5.63 2.32
N GLY A 45 -23.41 6.74 2.94
CA GLY A 45 -23.25 6.93 4.37
C GLY A 45 -21.88 7.43 4.81
N PHE A 46 -21.07 8.00 3.91
CA PHE A 46 -19.77 8.60 4.25
C PHE A 46 -19.66 10.05 3.80
N SER A 47 -18.88 10.83 4.57
CA SER A 47 -18.42 12.15 4.20
C SER A 47 -16.92 12.25 4.41
N VAL A 48 -16.25 13.07 3.58
CA VAL A 48 -14.83 13.42 3.74
C VAL A 48 -14.63 14.91 3.62
N GLY A 49 -13.64 15.43 4.33
CA GLY A 49 -13.27 16.84 4.27
C GLY A 49 -11.76 17.02 4.43
N THR A 50 -11.24 18.13 3.94
CA THR A 50 -9.82 18.48 4.08
C THR A 50 -9.66 19.98 4.35
N THR A 51 -8.64 20.32 5.12
CA THR A 51 -8.19 21.72 5.31
C THR A 51 -6.69 21.76 5.42
N THR A 52 -6.11 22.89 5.02
CA THR A 52 -4.65 23.07 5.01
C THR A 52 -4.30 24.37 5.74
N PHE A 53 -3.26 24.33 6.57
CA PHE A 53 -2.76 25.48 7.29
C PHE A 53 -1.23 25.50 7.36
N LYS A 54 -0.68 26.71 7.60
CA LYS A 54 0.75 26.90 7.81
C LYS A 54 1.08 26.90 9.30
N PHE A 55 2.24 26.37 9.64
CA PHE A 55 2.77 26.37 11.01
C PHE A 55 4.30 26.44 10.98
N VAL A 56 4.91 26.69 12.14
CA VAL A 56 6.36 26.65 12.32
C VAL A 56 6.67 25.53 13.29
N PRO A 57 7.41 24.48 12.86
CA PRO A 57 7.79 23.39 13.75
C PRO A 57 8.70 23.88 14.88
N GLN A 58 8.50 23.41 16.12
CA GLN A 58 9.34 23.78 17.24
C GLN A 58 10.79 23.30 17.07
N GLU A 59 10.96 22.13 16.45
CA GLU A 59 12.23 21.48 16.19
C GLU A 59 13.00 22.10 15.01
N ALA A 60 12.32 22.87 14.16
CA ALA A 60 12.89 23.52 12.98
C ALA A 60 12.29 24.92 12.75
N PRO A 61 12.55 25.91 13.63
CA PRO A 61 11.90 27.23 13.55
C PRO A 61 12.24 28.03 12.27
N HIS A 62 13.29 27.64 11.57
CA HIS A 62 13.72 28.24 10.31
C HIS A 62 13.05 27.62 9.07
N LEU A 63 12.25 26.55 9.24
CA LEU A 63 11.56 25.84 8.15
C LEU A 63 10.03 25.93 8.32
N PRO A 64 9.39 27.02 7.89
CA PRO A 64 7.92 27.07 7.86
C PRO A 64 7.36 25.89 7.08
N ALA A 65 6.34 25.25 7.62
CA ALA A 65 5.74 24.06 7.05
C ALA A 65 4.23 24.27 6.81
N GLN A 66 3.69 23.42 5.95
CA GLN A 66 2.26 23.34 5.68
C GLN A 66 1.77 21.93 6.05
N MET A 67 0.63 21.86 6.72
CA MET A 67 -0.03 20.62 7.10
C MET A 67 -1.41 20.56 6.50
N THR A 68 -1.79 19.40 5.98
CA THR A 68 -3.16 19.09 5.60
C THR A 68 -3.77 18.16 6.63
N LEU A 69 -4.97 18.51 7.09
CA LEU A 69 -5.84 17.63 7.86
C LEU A 69 -6.86 17.00 6.91
N THR A 70 -7.10 15.72 7.09
CA THR A 70 -8.11 14.97 6.36
C THR A 70 -9.04 14.31 7.36
N LEU A 71 -10.35 14.47 7.18
CA LEU A 71 -11.38 13.87 8.00
C LEU A 71 -12.21 12.92 7.14
N ILE A 72 -12.32 11.68 7.59
CA ILE A 72 -13.17 10.64 6.98
C ILE A 72 -14.16 10.20 8.05
N LYS A 73 -15.47 10.29 7.78
CA LYS A 73 -16.45 9.88 8.76
C LYS A 73 -17.64 9.17 8.13
N PRO A 74 -18.17 8.09 8.76
CA PRO A 74 -19.51 7.60 8.48
C PRO A 74 -20.53 8.65 8.97
N HIS A 75 -21.70 8.71 8.33
CA HIS A 75 -22.77 9.65 8.76
C HIS A 75 -23.21 9.40 10.21
N LYS A 76 -23.15 8.14 10.65
CA LYS A 76 -23.42 7.72 12.03
C LYS A 76 -22.25 6.86 12.54
N PRO A 77 -21.89 6.93 13.83
CA PRO A 77 -20.94 6.00 14.42
C PRO A 77 -21.32 4.55 14.12
N THR A 78 -20.37 3.76 13.60
CA THR A 78 -20.62 2.40 13.16
C THR A 78 -19.83 1.38 13.98
N PRO A 79 -20.42 0.22 14.33
CA PRO A 79 -19.70 -0.89 14.94
C PRO A 79 -18.88 -1.70 13.90
N LEU A 80 -19.11 -1.46 12.60
CA LEU A 80 -18.57 -2.25 11.49
C LEU A 80 -17.22 -1.68 11.01
N PHE A 81 -16.16 -1.89 11.80
CA PHE A 81 -14.84 -1.43 11.47
C PHE A 81 -13.75 -2.39 11.92
N GLY A 82 -12.59 -2.28 11.27
CA GLY A 82 -11.35 -2.95 11.62
C GLY A 82 -10.15 -2.12 11.22
N ALA A 83 -9.02 -2.35 11.87
CA ALA A 83 -7.76 -1.76 11.45
C ALA A 83 -6.59 -2.69 11.78
N VAL A 84 -5.52 -2.55 11.00
CA VAL A 84 -4.22 -3.14 11.26
C VAL A 84 -3.18 -2.03 11.31
N PHE A 85 -2.14 -2.23 12.10
CA PHE A 85 -1.14 -1.22 12.40
C PHE A 85 0.27 -1.80 12.27
N THR A 86 1.24 -0.92 12.02
CA THR A 86 2.65 -1.29 11.97
C THR A 86 3.06 -2.18 13.15
N GLN A 87 3.95 -3.15 12.88
CA GLN A 87 4.61 -3.96 13.91
C GLN A 87 5.98 -3.40 14.30
N ASN A 88 6.38 -2.26 13.76
CA ASN A 88 7.62 -1.61 14.14
C ASN A 88 7.71 -1.44 15.66
N ALA A 89 8.85 -1.76 16.25
CA ALA A 89 9.06 -1.71 17.70
C ALA A 89 9.05 -0.28 18.28
N CYS A 90 9.11 0.74 17.40
CA CYS A 90 9.01 2.16 17.76
C CYS A 90 7.71 2.79 17.21
N PRO A 91 6.51 2.30 17.58
CA PRO A 91 5.26 2.80 17.01
C PRO A 91 4.98 4.23 17.45
N GLY A 92 4.47 5.02 16.51
CA GLY A 92 4.04 6.39 16.76
C GLY A 92 2.89 6.50 17.78
N ALA A 93 2.69 7.69 18.29
CA ALA A 93 1.62 7.97 19.24
C ALA A 93 0.21 7.67 18.64
N PRO A 94 -0.10 8.00 17.37
CA PRO A 94 -1.36 7.63 16.75
C PRO A 94 -1.61 6.12 16.75
N ILE A 95 -0.58 5.30 16.57
CA ILE A 95 -0.68 3.84 16.63
C ILE A 95 -1.06 3.35 18.02
N LYS A 96 -0.42 3.93 19.06
CA LYS A 96 -0.72 3.59 20.47
C LYS A 96 -2.16 3.95 20.85
N VAL A 97 -2.65 5.08 20.36
CA VAL A 97 -4.04 5.51 20.55
C VAL A 97 -4.97 4.64 19.69
N GLY A 98 -4.65 4.45 18.40
CA GLY A 98 -5.47 3.69 17.45
C GLY A 98 -5.70 2.23 17.87
N ARG A 99 -4.69 1.55 18.39
CA ARG A 99 -4.83 0.18 18.92
C ARG A 99 -5.90 0.08 20.02
N LYS A 100 -6.05 1.12 20.86
CA LYS A 100 -7.10 1.16 21.89
C LYS A 100 -8.48 1.31 21.27
N ARG A 101 -8.61 2.01 20.12
CA ARG A 101 -9.89 2.21 19.42
C ARG A 101 -10.50 0.89 18.90
N LEU A 102 -9.67 -0.15 18.66
CA LEU A 102 -10.19 -1.46 18.25
C LEU A 102 -11.08 -2.15 19.29
N ALA A 103 -10.98 -1.74 20.56
CA ALA A 103 -11.83 -2.25 21.64
C ALA A 103 -13.15 -1.46 21.79
N GLU A 104 -13.27 -0.29 21.17
CA GLU A 104 -14.48 0.53 21.24
C GLU A 104 -15.64 -0.14 20.47
N ASP A 105 -16.86 0.13 20.93
CA ASP A 105 -18.06 -0.42 20.31
C ASP A 105 -18.32 0.15 18.91
N THR A 106 -17.99 1.42 18.72
CA THR A 106 -18.23 2.14 17.46
C THR A 106 -17.06 3.07 17.09
N LEU A 107 -16.90 3.30 15.78
CA LEU A 107 -16.04 4.32 15.21
C LEU A 107 -16.91 5.42 14.58
N GLY A 108 -16.61 6.68 14.87
CA GLY A 108 -17.33 7.84 14.36
C GLY A 108 -16.56 8.68 13.36
N ALA A 109 -15.20 8.66 13.43
CA ALA A 109 -14.36 9.41 12.50
C ALA A 109 -12.92 8.88 12.47
N ILE A 110 -12.22 9.17 11.37
CA ILE A 110 -10.76 9.04 11.23
C ILE A 110 -10.22 10.44 10.94
N ILE A 111 -9.27 10.91 11.75
CA ILE A 111 -8.55 12.16 11.55
C ILE A 111 -7.11 11.85 11.13
N VAL A 112 -6.67 12.43 10.02
CA VAL A 112 -5.32 12.22 9.49
C VAL A 112 -4.63 13.56 9.37
N ASN A 113 -3.39 13.66 9.83
CA ASN A 113 -2.50 14.74 9.50
C ASN A 113 -1.29 14.24 8.69
N ASN A 114 -0.90 14.99 7.68
CA ASN A 114 0.38 14.80 7.00
C ASN A 114 1.48 15.68 7.63
N LYS A 115 2.71 15.65 7.09
CA LYS A 115 3.90 16.45 7.46
C LYS A 115 4.59 16.01 8.76
N ILE A 116 3.88 15.61 9.82
CA ILE A 116 4.45 15.15 11.11
C ILE A 116 3.87 13.79 11.47
N SER A 117 4.73 12.80 11.71
CA SER A 117 4.34 11.43 12.05
C SER A 117 3.97 11.22 13.53
N ASN A 118 4.30 12.19 14.38
CA ASN A 118 4.08 12.11 15.83
C ASN A 118 4.72 10.85 16.48
N VAL A 119 5.96 10.59 16.10
CA VAL A 119 6.78 9.48 16.60
C VAL A 119 7.94 10.05 17.39
N CYS A 120 8.20 9.50 18.58
CA CYS A 120 9.27 9.97 19.48
C CYS A 120 9.24 11.49 19.74
N ALA A 121 8.05 12.06 19.87
CA ALA A 121 7.79 13.50 20.00
C ALA A 121 7.98 13.97 21.46
N ASN A 122 9.19 13.87 22.02
CA ASN A 122 9.58 14.40 23.34
C ASN A 122 8.57 14.16 24.48
N GLY A 123 7.93 12.96 24.53
CA GLY A 123 7.08 12.51 25.62
C GLY A 123 5.60 12.93 25.56
N GLY A 124 5.21 13.95 24.79
CA GLY A 124 3.83 14.45 24.71
C GLY A 124 2.94 13.86 23.61
N GLY A 125 3.49 13.04 22.72
CA GLY A 125 2.79 12.66 21.48
C GLY A 125 1.44 11.94 21.66
N VAL A 126 1.29 11.12 22.71
CA VAL A 126 0.02 10.41 22.99
C VAL A 126 -1.05 11.37 23.50
N SER A 127 -0.69 12.30 24.41
CA SER A 127 -1.62 13.34 24.88
C SER A 127 -2.02 14.26 23.75
N ASP A 128 -1.07 14.67 22.88
CA ASP A 128 -1.33 15.53 21.74
C ASP A 128 -2.31 14.85 20.76
N ALA A 129 -2.09 13.56 20.44
CA ALA A 129 -3.02 12.79 19.59
C ALA A 129 -4.39 12.63 20.21
N GLN A 130 -4.47 12.45 21.54
CA GLN A 130 -5.75 12.33 22.25
C GLN A 130 -6.48 13.68 22.28
N GLU A 131 -5.79 14.80 22.54
CA GLU A 131 -6.37 16.15 22.53
C GLU A 131 -6.97 16.49 21.16
N VAL A 132 -6.28 16.15 20.06
CA VAL A 132 -6.84 16.31 18.71
C VAL A 132 -8.09 15.45 18.52
N CYS A 133 -8.09 14.19 18.98
CA CYS A 133 -9.27 13.33 18.90
C CYS A 133 -10.46 13.89 19.70
N ASP A 134 -10.22 14.40 20.90
CA ASP A 134 -11.26 14.96 21.77
C ASP A 134 -11.85 16.24 21.16
N ALA A 135 -11.02 17.09 20.58
CA ALA A 135 -11.47 18.30 19.88
C ALA A 135 -12.28 17.97 18.61
N VAL A 136 -11.83 17.03 17.78
CA VAL A 136 -12.62 16.55 16.64
C VAL A 136 -13.98 16.01 17.08
N ALA A 137 -13.99 15.22 18.16
CA ALA A 137 -15.20 14.64 18.71
C ALA A 137 -16.20 15.71 19.16
N GLN A 138 -15.73 16.80 19.78
CA GLN A 138 -16.59 17.94 20.18
C GLN A 138 -17.28 18.58 18.98
N HIS A 139 -16.57 18.77 17.85
CA HIS A 139 -17.14 19.33 16.62
C HIS A 139 -18.14 18.41 15.92
N LEU A 140 -18.09 17.10 16.20
CA LEU A 140 -18.90 16.08 15.52
C LEU A 140 -19.97 15.44 16.42
N ASP A 141 -20.12 15.90 17.66
CA ASP A 141 -20.99 15.30 18.69
C ASP A 141 -20.67 13.80 18.92
N LEU A 142 -19.37 13.50 19.07
CA LEU A 142 -18.82 12.18 19.32
C LEU A 142 -18.10 12.13 20.67
N ARG A 143 -17.73 10.92 21.09
CA ARG A 143 -16.73 10.73 22.16
C ARG A 143 -15.32 10.70 21.53
N GLY A 144 -14.30 11.26 22.19
CA GLY A 144 -12.91 11.20 21.72
C GLY A 144 -12.41 9.78 21.44
N SER A 145 -12.96 8.78 22.14
CA SER A 145 -12.66 7.36 21.92
C SER A 145 -13.23 6.81 20.60
N GLN A 146 -14.18 7.49 19.96
CA GLN A 146 -14.73 7.12 18.65
C GLN A 146 -13.95 7.73 17.47
N VAL A 147 -12.87 8.48 17.73
CA VAL A 147 -12.02 9.08 16.71
C VAL A 147 -10.71 8.31 16.62
N LEU A 148 -10.39 7.80 15.42
CA LEU A 148 -9.14 7.14 15.11
C LEU A 148 -8.13 8.15 14.57
N PRO A 149 -7.02 8.42 15.27
CA PRO A 149 -5.97 9.29 14.74
C PRO A 149 -5.02 8.54 13.82
N SER A 150 -4.52 9.21 12.80
CA SER A 150 -3.42 8.77 11.96
C SER A 150 -2.51 9.95 11.63
N SER A 151 -1.21 9.73 11.61
CA SER A 151 -0.21 10.76 11.30
C SER A 151 0.86 10.21 10.40
N THR A 152 1.38 11.04 9.50
CA THR A 152 2.49 10.68 8.60
C THR A 152 3.39 11.89 8.36
N GLY A 153 4.67 11.64 8.04
CA GLY A 153 5.68 12.66 7.77
C GLY A 153 6.90 12.53 8.67
N VAL A 154 7.48 13.64 9.08
CA VAL A 154 8.74 13.68 9.82
C VAL A 154 8.63 13.02 11.20
N ILE A 155 9.60 12.17 11.52
CA ILE A 155 9.78 11.53 12.84
C ILE A 155 10.54 12.49 13.77
N GLY A 156 10.19 12.50 15.06
CA GLY A 156 10.85 13.28 16.10
C GLY A 156 10.27 14.68 16.31
N TRP A 157 9.38 15.14 15.44
CA TRP A 157 8.70 16.42 15.60
C TRP A 157 7.38 16.27 16.36
N ARG A 158 7.07 17.29 17.17
CA ARG A 158 5.82 17.36 17.92
C ARG A 158 4.68 17.90 17.06
N LEU A 159 3.46 17.40 17.27
CA LEU A 159 2.28 17.94 16.61
C LEU A 159 2.05 19.41 17.01
N PRO A 160 1.74 20.29 16.06
CA PRO A 160 1.32 21.65 16.34
C PRO A 160 -0.16 21.67 16.75
N VAL A 161 -0.45 21.22 18.00
CA VAL A 161 -1.81 20.98 18.47
C VAL A 161 -2.68 22.23 18.34
N GLU A 162 -2.22 23.38 18.84
CA GLU A 162 -3.00 24.64 18.80
C GLU A 162 -3.37 25.04 17.36
N PRO A 163 -2.45 25.09 16.35
CA PRO A 163 -2.80 25.29 14.95
C PRO A 163 -3.79 24.24 14.39
N ILE A 164 -3.67 22.97 14.81
CA ILE A 164 -4.63 21.93 14.42
C ILE A 164 -6.01 22.24 14.93
N LEU A 165 -6.14 22.55 16.22
CA LEU A 165 -7.44 22.89 16.85
C LEU A 165 -8.12 24.08 16.18
N HIS A 166 -7.34 25.11 15.85
CA HIS A 166 -7.85 26.29 15.12
C HIS A 166 -8.33 25.97 13.69
N ALA A 167 -7.82 24.93 13.06
CA ALA A 167 -8.21 24.50 11.71
C ALA A 167 -9.47 23.61 11.68
N LEU A 168 -9.88 23.01 12.82
CA LEU A 168 -10.99 22.07 12.88
C LEU A 168 -12.34 22.61 12.40
N PRO A 169 -12.76 23.86 12.71
CA PRO A 169 -14.01 24.38 12.17
C PRO A 169 -14.06 24.35 10.64
N ASN A 170 -12.99 24.80 9.97
CA ASN A 170 -12.90 24.79 8.51
C ASN A 170 -12.85 23.35 7.96
N LEU A 171 -12.21 22.42 8.67
CA LEU A 171 -12.20 21.00 8.31
C LEU A 171 -13.61 20.41 8.32
N VAL A 172 -14.38 20.68 9.36
CA VAL A 172 -15.76 20.18 9.48
C VAL A 172 -16.68 20.82 8.44
N GLU A 173 -16.53 22.12 8.17
CA GLU A 173 -17.29 22.82 7.14
C GLU A 173 -16.99 22.28 5.72
N SER A 174 -15.77 21.75 5.49
CA SER A 174 -15.38 21.18 4.19
C SER A 174 -15.95 19.79 3.90
N LEU A 175 -16.68 19.17 4.85
CA LEU A 175 -17.23 17.83 4.66
C LEU A 175 -18.21 17.78 3.49
N GLN A 176 -18.02 16.80 2.60
CA GLN A 176 -18.88 16.50 1.48
C GLN A 176 -19.00 14.97 1.30
N ASP A 177 -20.04 14.50 0.62
CA ASP A 177 -20.43 13.09 0.49
C ASP A 177 -20.33 12.54 -0.94
N THR A 178 -19.70 13.28 -1.86
CA THR A 178 -19.66 12.94 -3.28
C THR A 178 -18.40 12.19 -3.70
N SER A 179 -17.21 12.67 -3.27
CA SER A 179 -15.93 12.19 -3.79
C SER A 179 -14.89 11.98 -2.69
N ILE A 180 -14.18 10.85 -2.76
CA ILE A 180 -13.04 10.55 -1.85
C ILE A 180 -11.74 11.23 -2.31
N LEU A 181 -11.69 11.79 -3.51
CA LEU A 181 -10.47 12.37 -4.09
C LEU A 181 -9.80 13.44 -3.20
N PRO A 182 -10.54 14.37 -2.53
CA PRO A 182 -9.91 15.30 -1.60
C PRO A 182 -9.17 14.60 -0.46
N ALA A 183 -9.74 13.51 0.09
CA ALA A 183 -9.09 12.73 1.12
C ALA A 183 -7.83 12.01 0.61
N ALA A 184 -7.89 11.42 -0.59
CA ALA A 184 -6.74 10.78 -1.22
C ALA A 184 -5.57 11.76 -1.44
N ALA A 185 -5.87 12.98 -1.89
CA ALA A 185 -4.86 14.04 -2.04
C ALA A 185 -4.38 14.57 -0.68
N GLY A 186 -5.26 14.71 0.31
CA GLY A 186 -4.95 15.28 1.63
C GLY A 186 -4.01 14.42 2.48
N ILE A 187 -3.98 13.11 2.27
CA ILE A 187 -3.08 12.20 3.00
C ILE A 187 -1.69 12.06 2.38
N MET A 188 -1.45 12.59 1.19
CA MET A 188 -0.16 12.52 0.49
C MET A 188 0.97 13.21 1.25
N THR A 189 2.21 12.73 1.04
CA THR A 189 3.45 13.35 1.55
C THR A 189 4.44 13.60 0.43
N THR A 190 5.23 12.62 0.05
CA THR A 190 6.14 12.63 -1.11
C THR A 190 5.51 12.00 -2.36
N ASP A 191 4.28 11.55 -2.24
CA ASP A 191 3.50 11.01 -3.36
C ASP A 191 3.34 12.04 -4.47
N LEU A 192 3.46 11.63 -5.73
CA LEU A 192 3.33 12.50 -6.90
C LEU A 192 1.87 12.64 -7.34
N TYR A 193 1.02 11.66 -7.04
CA TYR A 193 -0.39 11.63 -7.41
C TYR A 193 -1.23 10.84 -6.40
N PRO A 194 -2.54 11.16 -6.26
CA PRO A 194 -3.44 10.44 -5.37
C PRO A 194 -3.71 9.02 -5.88
N LYS A 195 -3.93 8.09 -4.96
CA LYS A 195 -4.20 6.68 -5.25
C LYS A 195 -5.60 6.32 -4.77
N ILE A 196 -6.46 5.91 -5.70
CA ILE A 196 -7.86 5.54 -5.44
C ILE A 196 -8.19 4.30 -6.25
N ARG A 197 -8.76 3.29 -5.62
CA ARG A 197 -9.31 2.09 -6.26
C ARG A 197 -10.70 1.81 -5.73
N SER A 198 -11.57 1.34 -6.59
CA SER A 198 -12.94 1.01 -6.19
C SER A 198 -13.53 -0.10 -7.04
N VAL A 199 -14.52 -0.78 -6.47
CA VAL A 199 -15.32 -1.80 -7.15
C VAL A 199 -16.76 -1.73 -6.64
N ASP A 200 -17.72 -1.88 -7.54
CA ASP A 200 -19.11 -2.11 -7.18
C ASP A 200 -19.33 -3.63 -7.07
N VAL A 201 -19.82 -4.11 -5.93
CA VAL A 201 -19.86 -5.53 -5.55
C VAL A 201 -20.99 -5.79 -4.57
N CYS A 202 -21.66 -6.94 -4.66
CA CYS A 202 -22.75 -7.34 -3.76
C CYS A 202 -23.88 -6.29 -3.64
N GLY A 203 -24.12 -5.51 -4.67
CA GLY A 203 -25.12 -4.41 -4.65
C GLY A 203 -24.68 -3.14 -3.94
N GLY A 204 -23.47 -3.10 -3.38
CA GLY A 204 -22.84 -1.95 -2.75
C GLY A 204 -21.50 -1.59 -3.39
N ARG A 205 -20.67 -0.84 -2.67
CA ARG A 205 -19.39 -0.34 -3.15
C ARG A 205 -18.28 -0.52 -2.13
N ILE A 206 -17.08 -0.88 -2.62
CA ILE A 206 -15.83 -0.77 -1.87
C ILE A 206 -15.01 0.32 -2.56
N VAL A 207 -14.51 1.30 -1.81
CA VAL A 207 -13.53 2.26 -2.28
C VAL A 207 -12.36 2.33 -1.30
N GLY A 208 -11.16 2.39 -1.81
CA GLY A 208 -9.95 2.53 -1.01
C GLY A 208 -9.08 3.68 -1.50
N ILE A 209 -8.41 4.33 -0.56
CA ILE A 209 -7.34 5.29 -0.81
C ILE A 209 -6.08 4.86 -0.08
N ALA A 210 -4.93 5.21 -0.63
CA ALA A 210 -3.65 4.96 0.01
C ALA A 210 -2.65 6.08 -0.28
N LYS A 211 -1.69 6.25 0.63
CA LYS A 211 -0.50 7.05 0.43
C LYS A 211 0.74 6.23 0.77
N GLY A 212 1.82 6.52 0.08
CA GLY A 212 3.14 5.95 0.30
C GLY A 212 3.95 6.02 -0.98
N ALA A 213 5.22 6.44 -0.86
CA ALA A 213 6.17 6.51 -1.94
C ALA A 213 7.59 6.12 -1.48
N GLY A 214 7.98 6.46 -0.25
CA GLY A 214 9.20 6.02 0.44
C GLY A 214 8.90 5.50 1.84
N MET A 215 9.86 4.80 2.46
CA MET A 215 9.72 4.05 3.71
C MET A 215 8.59 3.03 3.59
N VAL A 216 8.68 2.15 2.57
CA VAL A 216 7.61 1.20 2.22
C VAL A 216 8.16 -0.22 2.08
N GLU A 217 8.15 -0.97 3.19
CA GLU A 217 8.16 -2.43 3.22
C GLU A 217 7.22 -2.92 4.34
N PRO A 218 5.92 -3.13 4.04
CA PRO A 218 4.97 -3.48 5.07
C PRO A 218 5.26 -4.83 5.75
N ASN A 219 5.31 -4.76 7.08
CA ASN A 219 5.16 -5.91 7.97
C ASN A 219 3.91 -5.65 8.82
N MET A 220 2.71 -5.91 8.22
CA MET A 220 1.39 -5.49 8.70
C MET A 220 1.12 -3.97 8.61
N ALA A 221 1.43 -3.35 7.48
CA ALA A 221 1.13 -2.01 7.00
C ALA A 221 2.27 -0.99 7.08
N THR A 222 2.86 -0.58 5.90
CA THR A 222 3.84 0.51 5.80
C THR A 222 3.27 1.68 4.98
N MET A 223 2.09 2.23 5.37
CA MET A 223 1.45 3.35 4.69
C MET A 223 0.19 3.76 5.42
N LEU A 224 -0.45 4.80 4.96
CA LEU A 224 -1.83 5.07 5.34
C LEU A 224 -2.75 4.56 4.24
N SER A 225 -3.71 3.72 4.59
CA SER A 225 -4.77 3.29 3.68
C SER A 225 -6.11 3.21 4.39
N TYR A 226 -7.16 3.68 3.72
CA TYR A 226 -8.50 3.69 4.24
C TYR A 226 -9.43 3.07 3.22
N ILE A 227 -10.12 2.00 3.63
CA ILE A 227 -11.08 1.27 2.82
C ILE A 227 -12.47 1.56 3.37
N LEU A 228 -13.36 2.03 2.53
CA LEU A 228 -14.74 2.35 2.88
C LEU A 228 -15.68 1.46 2.12
N THR A 229 -16.76 1.00 2.76
CA THR A 229 -17.84 0.25 2.10
C THR A 229 -19.19 0.61 2.75
N ASP A 230 -20.25 0.54 1.97
CA ASP A 230 -21.61 0.69 2.46
C ASP A 230 -22.27 -0.65 2.84
N LEU A 231 -21.64 -1.78 2.53
CA LEU A 231 -22.13 -3.12 2.84
C LEU A 231 -22.02 -3.46 4.33
N ALA A 232 -23.10 -3.90 4.96
CA ALA A 232 -23.19 -4.23 6.39
C ALA A 232 -22.47 -5.53 6.76
N VAL A 233 -21.19 -5.65 6.41
CA VAL A 233 -20.36 -6.83 6.71
C VAL A 233 -20.14 -6.93 8.22
N PRO A 234 -20.45 -8.07 8.89
CA PRO A 234 -20.23 -8.24 10.33
C PRO A 234 -18.78 -7.93 10.75
N ARG A 235 -18.61 -7.23 11.87
CA ARG A 235 -17.31 -6.72 12.36
C ARG A 235 -16.20 -7.77 12.39
N ASP A 236 -16.49 -8.95 12.96
CA ASP A 236 -15.48 -10.00 13.10
C ASP A 236 -15.09 -10.59 11.74
N LEU A 237 -16.04 -10.68 10.83
CA LEU A 237 -15.78 -11.11 9.46
C LEU A 237 -14.94 -10.08 8.72
N LEU A 238 -15.30 -8.80 8.83
CA LEU A 238 -14.56 -7.69 8.23
C LEU A 238 -13.10 -7.65 8.68
N ARG A 239 -12.85 -7.86 9.98
CA ARG A 239 -11.49 -7.90 10.56
C ARG A 239 -10.68 -9.09 10.06
N ARG A 240 -11.29 -10.28 9.96
CA ARG A 240 -10.61 -11.47 9.42
C ARG A 240 -10.27 -11.32 7.95
N LEU A 241 -11.21 -10.80 7.15
CA LEU A 241 -10.98 -10.53 5.73
C LEU A 241 -9.88 -9.50 5.51
N LEU A 242 -9.88 -8.42 6.32
CA LEU A 242 -8.83 -7.40 6.26
C LEU A 242 -7.46 -8.02 6.50
N ALA A 243 -7.29 -8.82 7.55
CA ALA A 243 -6.01 -9.44 7.88
C ALA A 243 -5.51 -10.39 6.77
N ASP A 244 -6.41 -11.21 6.19
CA ASP A 244 -6.07 -12.12 5.09
C ASP A 244 -5.67 -11.37 3.82
N VAL A 245 -6.41 -10.32 3.46
CA VAL A 245 -6.12 -9.52 2.27
C VAL A 245 -4.83 -8.72 2.43
N VAL A 246 -4.60 -8.11 3.59
CA VAL A 246 -3.38 -7.34 3.89
C VAL A 246 -2.13 -8.21 3.75
N ASP A 247 -2.19 -9.45 4.23
CA ASP A 247 -1.04 -10.36 4.13
C ASP A 247 -0.66 -10.68 2.68
N LYS A 248 -1.65 -10.79 1.79
CA LYS A 248 -1.48 -11.13 0.37
C LYS A 248 -1.22 -9.93 -0.54
N THR A 249 -1.44 -8.71 -0.04
CA THR A 249 -1.31 -7.47 -0.81
C THR A 249 -0.23 -6.57 -0.22
N TYR A 250 -0.55 -5.79 0.78
CA TYR A 250 0.36 -4.81 1.38
C TYR A 250 1.64 -5.46 1.95
N ASN A 251 1.54 -6.58 2.67
CA ASN A 251 2.72 -7.29 3.17
C ASN A 251 3.52 -8.00 2.06
N SER A 252 3.08 -7.90 0.82
CA SER A 252 3.71 -8.50 -0.35
C SER A 252 4.22 -7.44 -1.33
N MET A 253 4.63 -6.27 -0.84
CA MET A 253 5.30 -5.24 -1.63
C MET A 253 6.50 -4.65 -0.87
N SER A 254 7.43 -4.01 -1.61
CA SER A 254 8.54 -3.25 -1.05
C SER A 254 9.00 -2.16 -2.02
N VAL A 255 9.28 -0.97 -1.50
CA VAL A 255 9.95 0.12 -2.22
C VAL A 255 11.44 0.14 -1.86
N ASP A 256 11.76 0.19 -0.57
CA ASP A 256 13.10 0.50 -0.06
C ASP A 256 13.53 -0.31 1.18
N THR A 257 12.81 -1.36 1.54
CA THR A 257 13.09 -2.24 2.68
C THR A 257 12.84 -1.63 4.07
N ASP A 258 12.43 -0.35 4.14
CA ASP A 258 12.23 0.33 5.42
C ASP A 258 10.80 0.20 5.95
N GLU A 259 10.68 -0.23 7.22
CA GLU A 259 9.40 -0.38 7.91
C GLU A 259 9.02 0.93 8.62
N SER A 260 7.89 1.52 8.27
CA SER A 260 7.41 2.75 8.90
C SER A 260 6.95 2.53 10.35
N THR A 261 7.03 3.59 11.12
CA THR A 261 6.58 3.66 12.52
C THR A 261 5.12 4.09 12.68
N SER A 262 4.43 4.43 11.57
CA SER A 262 3.15 5.15 11.63
C SER A 262 2.03 4.50 10.83
N ASP A 263 2.24 3.29 10.30
CA ASP A 263 1.32 2.67 9.37
C ASP A 263 -0.02 2.32 9.98
N THR A 264 -1.06 2.69 9.24
CA THR A 264 -2.44 2.42 9.59
C THR A 264 -3.21 2.04 8.34
N LEU A 265 -3.80 0.85 8.33
CA LEU A 265 -4.81 0.46 7.36
C LEU A 265 -6.12 0.21 8.09
N ALA A 266 -7.15 0.98 7.78
CA ALA A 266 -8.46 0.84 8.38
C ALA A 266 -9.52 0.53 7.32
N ILE A 267 -10.46 -0.36 7.65
CA ILE A 267 -11.68 -0.60 6.90
C ILE A 267 -12.87 -0.18 7.74
N VAL A 268 -13.78 0.57 7.14
CA VAL A 268 -14.99 1.06 7.79
C VAL A 268 -16.18 0.79 6.89
N SER A 269 -17.24 0.23 7.44
CA SER A 269 -18.53 0.10 6.77
C SER A 269 -19.54 1.05 7.38
N SER A 270 -20.29 1.77 6.55
CA SER A 270 -21.44 2.55 7.02
C SER A 270 -22.65 1.66 7.38
N GLY A 271 -22.74 0.46 6.79
CA GLY A 271 -23.83 -0.48 7.01
C GLY A 271 -25.15 -0.10 6.34
N GLU A 272 -25.13 0.83 5.36
CA GLU A 272 -26.36 1.32 4.68
C GLU A 272 -26.98 0.27 3.77
N ILE A 273 -26.20 -0.68 3.26
CA ILE A 273 -26.64 -1.75 2.36
C ILE A 273 -26.52 -3.09 3.09
N PRO A 274 -27.61 -3.88 3.19
CA PRO A 274 -27.55 -5.22 3.78
C PRO A 274 -26.52 -6.11 3.07
N PHE A 275 -25.80 -6.89 3.85
CA PHE A 275 -24.83 -7.85 3.33
C PHE A 275 -25.30 -9.28 3.56
N ASP A 276 -25.36 -10.07 2.47
CA ASP A 276 -25.65 -11.50 2.54
C ASP A 276 -24.33 -12.28 2.53
N VAL A 277 -24.18 -13.20 3.49
CA VAL A 277 -22.99 -14.07 3.62
C VAL A 277 -22.81 -15.00 2.41
N GLU A 278 -23.87 -15.28 1.64
CA GLU A 278 -23.76 -16.01 0.38
C GLU A 278 -22.86 -15.30 -0.65
N HIS A 279 -22.72 -13.98 -0.57
CA HIS A 279 -21.84 -13.15 -1.40
C HIS A 279 -20.43 -12.94 -0.81
N LEU A 280 -20.03 -13.73 0.21
CA LEU A 280 -18.75 -13.56 0.89
C LEU A 280 -17.53 -13.64 -0.05
N ASP A 281 -17.55 -14.59 -0.98
CA ASP A 281 -16.42 -14.77 -1.91
C ASP A 281 -16.32 -13.62 -2.91
N GLU A 282 -17.45 -13.04 -3.33
CA GLU A 282 -17.50 -11.85 -4.18
C GLU A 282 -16.95 -10.63 -3.43
N PHE A 283 -17.39 -10.40 -2.18
CA PHE A 283 -16.88 -9.31 -1.36
C PHE A 283 -15.36 -9.46 -1.09
N ARG A 284 -14.91 -10.68 -0.78
CA ARG A 284 -13.48 -10.97 -0.57
C ARG A 284 -12.65 -10.67 -1.82
N ALA A 285 -13.13 -11.06 -2.99
CA ALA A 285 -12.48 -10.77 -4.27
C ALA A 285 -12.41 -9.26 -4.52
N GLY A 286 -13.51 -8.53 -4.35
CA GLY A 286 -13.54 -7.08 -4.53
C GLY A 286 -12.62 -6.34 -3.54
N LEU A 287 -12.59 -6.76 -2.28
CA LEU A 287 -11.67 -6.20 -1.28
C LEU A 287 -10.21 -6.47 -1.67
N TYR A 288 -9.91 -7.68 -2.15
CA TYR A 288 -8.57 -8.02 -2.64
C TYR A 288 -8.18 -7.16 -3.85
N ASP A 289 -9.07 -7.00 -4.83
CA ASP A 289 -8.80 -6.23 -6.04
C ASP A 289 -8.51 -4.74 -5.72
N VAL A 290 -9.30 -4.14 -4.82
CA VAL A 290 -9.05 -2.76 -4.36
C VAL A 290 -7.69 -2.65 -3.66
N CYS A 291 -7.39 -3.55 -2.72
CA CYS A 291 -6.12 -3.52 -1.99
C CYS A 291 -4.91 -3.82 -2.88
N ALA A 292 -5.02 -4.80 -3.78
CA ALA A 292 -3.96 -5.14 -4.73
C ALA A 292 -3.68 -3.98 -5.70
N GLY A 293 -4.74 -3.35 -6.21
CA GLY A 293 -4.61 -2.18 -7.08
C GLY A 293 -3.94 -0.99 -6.38
N LEU A 294 -4.27 -0.74 -5.11
CA LEU A 294 -3.60 0.30 -4.30
C LEU A 294 -2.12 -0.02 -4.08
N CYS A 295 -1.76 -1.29 -3.85
CA CYS A 295 -0.36 -1.71 -3.76
C CYS A 295 0.41 -1.48 -5.06
N GLU A 296 -0.22 -1.79 -6.21
CA GLU A 296 0.37 -1.50 -7.52
C GLU A 296 0.58 0.00 -7.74
N ASP A 297 -0.38 0.84 -7.32
CA ASP A 297 -0.26 2.29 -7.39
C ASP A 297 0.83 2.84 -6.46
N ILE A 298 0.99 2.27 -5.25
CA ILE A 298 2.04 2.66 -4.30
C ILE A 298 3.43 2.37 -4.89
N VAL A 299 3.68 1.15 -5.36
CA VAL A 299 4.99 0.81 -5.92
C VAL A 299 5.28 1.57 -7.22
N ARG A 300 4.27 1.83 -8.06
CA ARG A 300 4.41 2.62 -9.28
C ARG A 300 4.74 4.08 -8.99
N ASN A 301 4.32 4.59 -7.83
CA ASN A 301 4.62 5.93 -7.34
C ASN A 301 5.81 5.94 -6.35
N GLY A 302 6.57 4.85 -6.24
CA GLY A 302 7.75 4.78 -5.38
C GLY A 302 8.75 5.89 -5.68
N GLU A 303 9.38 6.44 -4.65
CA GLU A 303 10.40 7.50 -4.79
C GLU A 303 11.50 7.07 -5.76
N GLY A 304 11.70 7.82 -6.83
CA GLY A 304 12.68 7.54 -7.86
C GLY A 304 12.45 6.26 -8.66
N ALA A 305 11.25 5.68 -8.66
CA ALA A 305 10.93 4.46 -9.39
C ALA A 305 10.93 4.71 -10.90
N HIS A 306 11.76 3.95 -11.64
CA HIS A 306 11.72 3.89 -13.09
C HIS A 306 11.03 2.60 -13.58
N HIS A 307 11.02 1.55 -12.79
CA HIS A 307 10.37 0.28 -13.10
C HIS A 307 9.64 -0.29 -11.88
N VAL A 308 8.49 -0.89 -12.12
CA VAL A 308 7.85 -1.80 -11.17
C VAL A 308 8.26 -3.22 -11.51
N MET A 309 8.72 -3.98 -10.52
CA MET A 309 8.95 -5.42 -10.61
C MET A 309 7.75 -6.18 -10.05
N GLN A 310 7.22 -7.12 -10.82
CA GLN A 310 6.27 -8.11 -10.34
C GLN A 310 6.96 -9.46 -10.26
N VAL A 311 7.16 -9.98 -9.06
CA VAL A 311 7.77 -11.29 -8.82
C VAL A 311 6.70 -12.28 -8.38
N VAL A 312 6.50 -13.33 -9.18
CA VAL A 312 5.62 -14.45 -8.85
C VAL A 312 6.47 -15.64 -8.50
N VAL A 313 6.41 -16.09 -7.24
CA VAL A 313 7.09 -17.31 -6.79
C VAL A 313 6.06 -18.43 -6.72
N LYS A 314 6.38 -19.57 -7.35
CA LYS A 314 5.57 -20.79 -7.40
C LYS A 314 6.37 -21.99 -6.87
N GLY A 315 5.66 -23.08 -6.63
CA GLY A 315 6.31 -24.35 -6.24
C GLY A 315 7.00 -24.30 -4.89
N ALA A 316 6.67 -23.36 -4.02
CA ALA A 316 7.21 -23.27 -2.66
C ALA A 316 6.53 -24.26 -1.69
N MET A 317 7.20 -24.58 -0.60
CA MET A 317 6.68 -25.46 0.45
C MET A 317 5.46 -24.85 1.16
N ASP A 318 5.50 -23.55 1.41
CA ASP A 318 4.44 -22.76 2.02
C ASP A 318 4.45 -21.30 1.51
N GLU A 319 3.42 -20.52 1.87
CA GLU A 319 3.30 -19.10 1.45
C GLU A 319 4.39 -18.22 2.08
N VAL A 320 4.91 -18.56 3.26
CA VAL A 320 5.99 -17.82 3.94
C VAL A 320 7.29 -17.92 3.14
N GLN A 321 7.62 -19.14 2.67
CA GLN A 321 8.78 -19.36 1.81
C GLN A 321 8.61 -18.61 0.47
N ALA A 322 7.45 -18.73 -0.17
CA ALA A 322 7.19 -18.07 -1.45
C ALA A 322 7.35 -16.54 -1.32
N LYS A 323 6.72 -15.94 -0.32
CA LYS A 323 6.81 -14.51 -0.01
C LYS A 323 8.25 -14.09 0.31
N GLY A 324 8.94 -14.84 1.15
CA GLY A 324 10.32 -14.55 1.55
C GLY A 324 11.30 -14.57 0.37
N ILE A 325 11.16 -15.51 -0.57
CA ILE A 325 11.93 -15.53 -1.82
C ILE A 325 11.61 -14.28 -2.65
N GLY A 326 10.32 -13.97 -2.85
CA GLY A 326 9.89 -12.78 -3.59
C GLY A 326 10.46 -11.49 -3.00
N LYS A 327 10.38 -11.33 -1.66
CA LYS A 327 10.98 -10.21 -0.94
C LYS A 327 12.51 -10.15 -1.10
N SER A 328 13.20 -11.30 -1.05
CA SER A 328 14.66 -11.34 -1.27
C SER A 328 15.05 -10.86 -2.67
N ILE A 329 14.21 -11.10 -3.67
CA ILE A 329 14.41 -10.65 -5.04
C ILE A 329 14.20 -9.15 -5.14
N VAL A 330 13.01 -8.63 -4.78
CA VAL A 330 12.69 -7.20 -4.92
C VAL A 330 13.55 -6.30 -4.04
N ASN A 331 14.12 -6.84 -2.95
CA ASN A 331 14.99 -6.13 -2.01
C ASN A 331 16.48 -6.30 -2.29
N SER A 332 16.86 -6.96 -3.39
CA SER A 332 18.28 -7.10 -3.75
C SER A 332 18.80 -5.80 -4.39
N PRO A 333 19.69 -5.02 -3.73
CA PRO A 333 20.19 -3.77 -4.30
C PRO A 333 20.85 -3.98 -5.67
N LEU A 334 21.60 -5.08 -5.82
CA LEU A 334 22.25 -5.40 -7.10
C LEU A 334 21.23 -5.68 -8.22
N LEU A 335 20.14 -6.39 -7.91
CA LEU A 335 19.09 -6.65 -8.91
C LEU A 335 18.31 -5.37 -9.21
N LYS A 336 17.95 -4.60 -8.20
CA LYS A 336 17.26 -3.31 -8.39
C LYS A 336 18.05 -2.37 -9.30
N CYS A 337 19.39 -2.28 -9.13
CA CYS A 337 20.26 -1.51 -10.02
C CYS A 337 20.32 -2.08 -11.44
N ALA A 338 20.30 -3.42 -11.61
CA ALA A 338 20.25 -4.03 -12.93
C ALA A 338 18.96 -3.67 -13.67
N VAL A 339 17.82 -3.74 -12.96
CA VAL A 339 16.52 -3.37 -13.52
C VAL A 339 16.48 -1.90 -13.92
N ALA A 340 17.00 -0.99 -13.09
CA ALA A 340 17.14 0.44 -13.43
C ALA A 340 17.96 0.68 -14.71
N GLY A 341 18.94 -0.19 -14.96
CA GLY A 341 19.78 -0.15 -16.16
C GLY A 341 19.22 -0.90 -17.38
N ASN A 342 18.01 -1.47 -17.30
CA ASN A 342 17.45 -2.37 -18.30
C ASN A 342 18.36 -3.60 -18.59
N ASP A 343 19.04 -4.11 -17.54
CA ASP A 343 19.90 -5.29 -17.61
C ASP A 343 19.14 -6.53 -17.08
N PRO A 344 18.81 -7.51 -17.93
CA PRO A 344 18.12 -8.75 -17.53
C PRO A 344 19.07 -9.70 -16.82
N ASN A 345 19.58 -9.32 -15.65
CA ASN A 345 20.67 -9.99 -14.95
C ASN A 345 20.24 -11.26 -14.22
N VAL A 346 20.28 -12.38 -14.91
CA VAL A 346 19.88 -13.70 -14.37
C VAL A 346 20.72 -14.10 -13.16
N GLY A 347 22.03 -13.80 -13.17
CA GLY A 347 22.92 -14.13 -12.04
C GLY A 347 22.50 -13.47 -10.73
N ARG A 348 22.02 -12.24 -10.79
CA ARG A 348 21.52 -11.52 -9.60
C ARG A 348 20.17 -12.08 -9.11
N LEU A 349 19.32 -12.60 -10.00
CA LEU A 349 18.11 -13.32 -9.63
C LEU A 349 18.43 -14.61 -8.89
N VAL A 350 19.28 -15.45 -9.46
CA VAL A 350 19.73 -16.72 -8.83
C VAL A 350 20.37 -16.45 -7.47
N MET A 351 21.24 -15.45 -7.37
CA MET A 351 21.86 -15.03 -6.11
C MET A 351 20.81 -14.61 -5.07
N ALA A 352 19.79 -13.84 -5.45
CA ALA A 352 18.77 -13.36 -4.52
C ALA A 352 17.91 -14.50 -3.97
N VAL A 353 17.53 -15.48 -4.80
CA VAL A 353 16.84 -16.71 -4.36
C VAL A 353 17.76 -17.54 -3.45
N GLY A 354 18.98 -17.80 -3.89
CA GLY A 354 19.95 -18.61 -3.13
C GLY A 354 20.30 -18.03 -1.77
N LYS A 355 20.41 -16.69 -1.67
CA LYS A 355 20.63 -15.98 -0.42
C LYS A 355 19.54 -16.27 0.61
N TYR A 356 18.26 -16.21 0.22
CA TYR A 356 17.14 -16.47 1.11
C TYR A 356 17.09 -17.95 1.51
N MET A 357 17.19 -18.85 0.53
CA MET A 357 17.17 -20.29 0.76
C MET A 357 18.30 -20.76 1.67
N GLY A 358 19.53 -20.30 1.42
CA GLY A 358 20.70 -20.65 2.24
C GLY A 358 20.62 -20.16 3.69
N LYS A 359 19.93 -19.03 3.92
CA LYS A 359 19.73 -18.47 5.27
C LYS A 359 18.64 -19.19 6.06
N HIS A 360 17.52 -19.52 5.43
CA HIS A 360 16.30 -19.99 6.11
C HIS A 360 16.04 -21.48 5.92
N TYR A 361 16.54 -22.11 4.84
CA TYR A 361 16.27 -23.50 4.46
C TYR A 361 17.58 -24.24 4.18
N LYS A 362 18.41 -24.38 5.22
CA LYS A 362 19.75 -24.99 5.11
C LYS A 362 19.67 -26.43 4.58
N GLY A 363 20.57 -26.76 3.67
CA GLY A 363 20.69 -28.10 3.07
C GLY A 363 19.79 -28.33 1.86
N VAL A 364 18.97 -27.36 1.45
CA VAL A 364 18.18 -27.43 0.22
C VAL A 364 18.96 -26.79 -0.91
N ASN A 365 19.33 -27.55 -1.94
CA ASN A 365 19.89 -27.05 -3.18
C ASN A 365 18.76 -26.75 -4.17
N VAL A 366 18.29 -25.49 -4.14
CA VAL A 366 17.15 -25.06 -4.97
C VAL A 366 17.55 -24.90 -6.46
N ALA A 367 18.82 -24.78 -6.78
CA ALA A 367 19.26 -24.56 -8.16
C ALA A 367 18.88 -25.70 -9.11
N GLU A 368 18.91 -26.94 -8.59
CA GLU A 368 18.61 -28.16 -9.38
C GLU A 368 17.12 -28.37 -9.68
N SER A 369 16.22 -27.72 -8.91
CA SER A 369 14.76 -27.81 -9.10
C SER A 369 14.14 -26.53 -9.64
N MET A 370 14.87 -25.40 -9.56
CA MET A 370 14.35 -24.08 -9.86
C MET A 370 14.34 -23.77 -11.34
N THR A 371 13.29 -23.03 -11.74
CA THR A 371 13.25 -22.36 -13.06
C THR A 371 12.94 -20.89 -12.88
N ILE A 372 13.49 -20.04 -13.73
CA ILE A 372 13.22 -18.59 -13.74
C ILE A 372 12.83 -18.15 -15.14
N SER A 373 11.77 -17.33 -15.23
CA SER A 373 11.36 -16.65 -16.44
C SER A 373 11.25 -15.15 -16.19
N MET A 374 11.53 -14.33 -17.20
CA MET A 374 11.31 -12.89 -17.20
C MET A 374 10.59 -12.51 -18.49
N GLY A 375 9.56 -11.65 -18.41
CA GLY A 375 8.75 -11.30 -19.59
C GLY A 375 8.17 -12.50 -20.36
N GLY A 376 7.90 -13.61 -19.66
CA GLY A 376 7.45 -14.87 -20.25
C GLY A 376 8.56 -15.76 -20.85
N LEU A 377 9.79 -15.27 -20.96
CA LEU A 377 10.92 -16.02 -21.53
C LEU A 377 11.69 -16.75 -20.43
N ARG A 378 12.00 -18.05 -20.67
CA ARG A 378 12.82 -18.87 -19.77
C ARG A 378 14.28 -18.39 -19.83
N ILE A 379 14.89 -18.10 -18.66
CA ILE A 379 16.26 -17.56 -18.55
C ILE A 379 17.17 -18.39 -17.65
N PHE A 380 16.58 -19.29 -16.83
CA PHE A 380 17.31 -20.25 -16.01
C PHE A 380 16.48 -21.51 -15.82
N GLU A 381 17.09 -22.68 -15.91
CA GLU A 381 16.44 -23.97 -15.76
C GLU A 381 17.40 -25.02 -15.19
N PHE A 382 17.03 -25.58 -14.02
CA PHE A 382 17.70 -26.72 -13.37
C PHE A 382 19.25 -26.60 -13.29
N GLY A 383 19.73 -25.43 -12.86
CA GLY A 383 21.16 -25.16 -12.67
C GLY A 383 21.85 -24.51 -13.88
N GLU A 384 21.18 -24.37 -15.02
CA GLU A 384 21.76 -23.83 -16.24
C GLU A 384 21.12 -22.51 -16.68
N PHE A 385 21.92 -21.60 -17.20
CA PHE A 385 21.44 -20.38 -17.84
C PHE A 385 21.02 -20.67 -19.27
N THR A 386 19.75 -20.33 -19.60
CA THR A 386 19.20 -20.47 -20.95
C THR A 386 19.19 -19.16 -21.72
N LEU A 387 19.69 -18.08 -21.11
CA LEU A 387 19.82 -16.75 -21.73
C LEU A 387 20.85 -16.82 -22.90
N ASN A 388 20.41 -16.36 -24.07
CA ASN A 388 21.27 -16.14 -25.25
C ASN A 388 21.06 -14.73 -25.80
N GLY A 389 21.85 -14.31 -26.77
CA GLY A 389 21.84 -12.94 -27.26
C GLY A 389 20.51 -12.46 -27.88
N ASP A 390 19.66 -13.35 -28.38
CA ASP A 390 18.38 -12.98 -28.95
C ASP A 390 17.33 -12.84 -27.84
N VAL A 391 17.30 -13.77 -26.88
CA VAL A 391 16.48 -13.68 -25.67
C VAL A 391 16.84 -12.43 -24.89
N GLU A 392 18.12 -12.10 -24.73
CA GLU A 392 18.58 -10.89 -24.05
C GLU A 392 18.03 -9.61 -24.71
N LYS A 393 18.03 -9.52 -26.03
CA LYS A 393 17.45 -8.36 -26.75
C LYS A 393 15.95 -8.22 -26.50
N GLU A 394 15.21 -9.33 -26.50
CA GLU A 394 13.78 -9.33 -26.23
C GLU A 394 13.49 -8.88 -24.79
N LEU A 395 14.29 -9.33 -23.83
CA LEU A 395 14.17 -8.93 -22.42
C LEU A 395 14.49 -7.45 -22.21
N VAL A 396 15.53 -6.92 -22.85
CA VAL A 396 15.82 -5.48 -22.83
C VAL A 396 14.63 -4.68 -23.37
N GLN A 397 13.96 -5.16 -24.44
CA GLN A 397 12.76 -4.49 -24.96
C GLN A 397 11.56 -4.62 -23.99
N HIS A 398 11.41 -5.77 -23.31
CA HIS A 398 10.40 -5.96 -22.28
C HIS A 398 10.59 -4.94 -21.13
N MET A 399 11.82 -4.83 -20.61
CA MET A 399 12.15 -3.88 -19.54
C MET A 399 11.94 -2.43 -19.97
N LYS A 400 12.35 -2.05 -21.18
CA LYS A 400 12.12 -0.71 -21.71
C LYS A 400 10.64 -0.36 -21.85
N ARG A 401 9.78 -1.32 -22.22
CA ARG A 401 8.32 -1.09 -22.25
C ARG A 401 7.74 -0.88 -20.87
N ALA A 402 8.35 -1.48 -19.83
CA ALA A 402 7.94 -1.32 -18.44
C ALA A 402 8.50 -0.06 -17.78
N GLN A 403 9.30 0.73 -18.49
CA GLN A 403 9.94 1.93 -17.95
C GLN A 403 8.95 3.07 -17.82
N LEU A 404 8.80 3.62 -16.59
CA LEU A 404 7.84 4.67 -16.25
C LEU A 404 8.29 6.08 -16.68
N THR A 405 9.60 6.29 -16.83
CA THR A 405 10.21 7.57 -17.19
C THR A 405 11.16 7.39 -18.36
N GLU A 406 11.30 8.38 -19.22
CA GLU A 406 12.33 8.36 -20.25
C GLU A 406 13.71 8.59 -19.61
N SER A 407 14.57 7.57 -19.63
CA SER A 407 15.96 7.71 -19.21
C SER A 407 16.76 8.42 -20.28
N THR A 408 17.13 9.69 -20.03
CA THR A 408 18.20 10.34 -20.80
C THR A 408 19.55 9.87 -20.25
N ARG A 409 20.27 9.06 -21.01
CA ARG A 409 21.65 8.64 -20.67
C ARG A 409 22.49 9.89 -20.39
N GLY A 410 22.86 10.10 -19.12
CA GLY A 410 23.86 11.07 -18.68
C GLY A 410 23.36 12.44 -18.23
N GLY A 411 22.07 12.66 -18.06
CA GLY A 411 21.51 13.92 -17.55
C GLY A 411 20.69 13.74 -16.30
N VAL A 412 20.77 14.70 -15.38
CA VAL A 412 20.10 14.75 -14.09
C VAL A 412 18.62 15.17 -14.21
N ASP A 413 18.07 15.24 -15.42
CA ASP A 413 16.67 15.63 -15.67
C ASP A 413 15.75 14.42 -15.83
N HIS A 414 15.52 13.73 -14.71
CA HIS A 414 14.39 12.82 -14.60
C HIS A 414 13.23 13.58 -13.96
N THR A 415 12.34 14.13 -14.77
CA THR A 415 11.09 14.68 -14.26
C THR A 415 10.16 13.54 -13.93
N SER A 416 10.05 13.21 -12.65
CA SER A 416 9.02 12.30 -12.14
C SER A 416 7.66 12.80 -12.61
N ARG A 417 6.84 11.91 -13.17
CA ARG A 417 5.51 12.29 -13.66
C ARG A 417 4.51 12.32 -12.51
N ASP A 418 3.67 13.34 -12.50
CA ASP A 418 2.57 13.49 -11.55
C ASP A 418 1.30 12.68 -11.93
N TYR A 419 1.52 11.59 -12.67
CA TYR A 419 0.53 10.57 -13.06
C TYR A 419 1.21 9.26 -13.43
N PRO A 420 0.53 8.08 -13.28
CA PRO A 420 1.06 6.81 -13.74
C PRO A 420 0.96 6.70 -15.28
N PRO A 421 2.08 6.57 -16.03
CA PRO A 421 2.01 6.58 -17.48
C PRO A 421 1.37 5.32 -18.07
N HIS A 422 1.54 4.17 -17.45
CA HIS A 422 1.02 2.87 -17.88
C HIS A 422 1.08 1.84 -16.74
N ASP A 423 0.48 0.67 -16.95
CA ASP A 423 0.45 -0.44 -16.00
C ASP A 423 1.52 -1.53 -16.24
N HIS A 424 2.40 -1.38 -17.25
CA HIS A 424 3.44 -2.37 -17.54
C HIS A 424 4.43 -2.51 -16.38
N MET A 425 4.91 -3.76 -16.19
CA MET A 425 5.84 -4.14 -15.14
C MET A 425 6.96 -5.03 -15.71
N VAL A 426 8.07 -5.11 -15.01
CA VAL A 426 9.09 -6.16 -15.25
C VAL A 426 8.60 -7.43 -14.57
N GLU A 427 8.07 -8.34 -15.35
CA GLU A 427 7.47 -9.59 -14.87
C GLU A 427 8.55 -10.66 -14.69
N ILE A 428 8.69 -11.18 -13.46
CA ILE A 428 9.62 -12.23 -13.07
C ILE A 428 8.82 -13.37 -12.46
N GLU A 429 9.02 -14.58 -12.96
CA GLU A 429 8.43 -15.79 -12.40
C GLU A 429 9.54 -16.74 -11.94
N VAL A 430 9.44 -17.24 -10.71
CA VAL A 430 10.37 -18.22 -10.13
C VAL A 430 9.56 -19.42 -9.68
N ASP A 431 9.77 -20.57 -10.28
CA ASP A 431 9.24 -21.85 -9.77
C ASP A 431 10.36 -22.60 -9.06
N VAL A 432 10.25 -22.80 -7.75
CA VAL A 432 11.31 -23.44 -6.97
C VAL A 432 11.19 -24.97 -6.93
N GLY A 433 10.08 -25.55 -7.38
CA GLY A 433 9.88 -27.00 -7.51
C GLY A 433 9.89 -27.78 -6.19
N LEU A 434 9.57 -27.15 -5.05
CA LEU A 434 9.63 -27.77 -3.71
C LEU A 434 8.25 -28.11 -3.13
N GLY A 435 7.18 -27.58 -3.72
CA GLY A 435 5.81 -27.74 -3.23
C GLY A 435 4.77 -27.15 -4.17
N SER A 436 3.68 -26.58 -3.62
CA SER A 436 2.57 -26.03 -4.41
C SER A 436 2.13 -24.63 -3.99
N ALA A 437 2.78 -24.05 -2.99
CA ALA A 437 2.45 -22.71 -2.52
C ALA A 437 3.02 -21.65 -3.48
N SER A 438 2.37 -20.48 -3.49
CA SER A 438 2.76 -19.36 -4.33
C SER A 438 2.53 -18.03 -3.65
N ALA A 439 3.30 -17.00 -4.07
CA ALA A 439 3.08 -15.62 -3.68
C ALA A 439 3.42 -14.68 -4.85
N LYS A 440 2.71 -13.53 -4.90
CA LYS A 440 3.06 -12.40 -5.76
C LYS A 440 3.66 -11.31 -4.88
N VAL A 441 4.83 -10.80 -5.23
CA VAL A 441 5.51 -9.70 -4.53
C VAL A 441 5.81 -8.59 -5.53
N LEU A 442 5.52 -7.35 -5.13
CA LEU A 442 5.79 -6.16 -5.92
C LEU A 442 7.00 -5.41 -5.37
N GLY A 443 7.78 -4.80 -6.24
CA GLY A 443 8.89 -3.95 -5.85
C GLY A 443 9.23 -2.93 -6.92
N ILE A 444 10.24 -2.10 -6.65
CA ILE A 444 10.77 -1.13 -7.60
C ILE A 444 12.27 -1.32 -7.81
N ASP A 445 12.79 -0.75 -8.87
CA ASP A 445 14.23 -0.60 -9.09
C ASP A 445 14.91 0.36 -8.10
N LEU A 446 16.21 0.57 -8.20
CA LEU A 446 16.99 1.50 -7.39
C LEU A 446 17.77 2.43 -8.31
N THR A 447 17.48 3.71 -8.24
CA THR A 447 17.97 4.75 -9.14
C THR A 447 18.76 5.83 -8.39
N HIS A 448 19.47 6.68 -9.11
CA HIS A 448 20.10 7.87 -8.54
C HIS A 448 19.07 8.87 -7.99
N GLU A 449 17.88 8.91 -8.58
CA GLU A 449 16.79 9.78 -8.16
C GLU A 449 16.29 9.41 -6.75
N TYR A 450 16.16 8.12 -6.43
CA TYR A 450 15.84 7.69 -5.06
C TYR A 450 16.83 8.25 -4.03
N VAL A 451 18.13 8.19 -4.35
CA VAL A 451 19.19 8.70 -3.46
C VAL A 451 19.07 10.23 -3.32
N ALA A 452 18.86 10.95 -4.42
CA ALA A 452 18.72 12.40 -4.40
C ALA A 452 17.51 12.85 -3.55
N ILE A 453 16.33 12.27 -3.79
CA ILE A 453 15.09 12.58 -3.03
C ILE A 453 15.32 12.41 -1.52
N ASN A 454 15.96 11.31 -1.11
CA ASN A 454 16.13 10.99 0.30
C ASN A 454 17.30 11.72 0.96
N ALA A 455 18.33 12.11 0.21
CA ALA A 455 19.41 12.94 0.72
C ALA A 455 18.93 14.35 1.07
N ASP A 456 17.97 14.89 0.31
CA ASP A 456 17.48 16.27 0.44
C ASP A 456 16.14 16.39 1.20
N TYR A 457 15.68 15.31 1.84
CA TYR A 457 14.34 15.20 2.45
C TYR A 457 13.99 16.30 3.48
N ARG A 458 15.00 16.93 4.10
CA ARG A 458 14.82 18.01 5.10
C ARG A 458 15.08 19.42 4.58
N SER A 459 15.52 19.55 3.34
CA SER A 459 15.85 20.85 2.73
C SER A 459 14.67 21.60 2.13
#